data_758d0f8d978cf77205db6a1b53305f4e
#
_entry.id   758d0f8d978cf77205db6a1b53305f4e
#
_cell.length_a   1.000
_cell.length_b   1.000
_cell.length_c   1.000
_cell.angle_alpha   90.00
_cell.angle_beta   90.00
_cell.angle_gamma   90.00
#
_symmetry.space_group_name_H-M   'P 1'
#
loop_
_entity.id
_entity.type
_entity.pdbx_description
1 polymer ?
#
loop_
_entity_poly.entity_id
_entity_poly.type
_entity_poly.pdbx_seq_one_letter_code
_entity_poly.pdbx_strand_id
1 'polypeptide(L)'
;MLSLERLYYFLLLKTGFSEQQAQDEIFYLRYNSTAYRDYQEDVSGEKYLKEALLPPKINELIVAEIQGKGVFSLSETWKSPLMWSHYADEHRGICIEYNTALIPHPNIAAVDYRSPRSIKASDLIAWKMKASSEAERRVYNTYFFAKSPEWRYEKEWRDISQSIGVTNSHFPVTAIYFGLRCASAVITSIVKLFNYERDISFFKIYPVDDSFSLKAYPINPDEVEVCGIRLPGSMIFGDAVLPQ
;
A
#
# COMPACT_ATOMS: atom_id res chain seq x y z
N MET A 1 20.70 -32.05 -5.44
CA MET A 1 20.21 -30.68 -5.67
C MET A 1 19.51 -30.21 -4.42
N LEU A 2 19.92 -29.08 -3.89
CA LEU A 2 19.29 -28.44 -2.73
C LEU A 2 17.84 -28.06 -3.01
N SER A 3 17.01 -27.88 -1.97
CA SER A 3 15.60 -27.52 -2.15
C SER A 3 15.40 -26.17 -2.87
N LEU A 4 16.27 -25.15 -2.61
CA LEU A 4 16.25 -23.86 -3.32
C LEU A 4 16.73 -23.96 -4.77
N GLU A 5 17.71 -24.81 -5.07
CA GLU A 5 18.13 -25.04 -6.45
C GLU A 5 17.00 -25.71 -7.26
N ARG A 6 16.28 -26.67 -6.66
CA ARG A 6 15.11 -27.28 -7.32
C ARG A 6 14.01 -26.28 -7.58
N LEU A 7 13.76 -25.38 -6.62
CA LEU A 7 12.81 -24.29 -6.81
C LEU A 7 13.26 -23.36 -7.94
N TYR A 8 14.53 -22.95 -7.96
CA TYR A 8 15.06 -22.07 -8.99
C TYR A 8 14.99 -22.73 -10.37
N TYR A 9 15.43 -23.99 -10.48
CA TYR A 9 15.31 -24.80 -11.70
C TYR A 9 13.86 -24.82 -12.22
N PHE A 10 12.90 -25.14 -11.34
CA PHE A 10 11.49 -25.16 -11.69
C PHE A 10 10.99 -23.80 -12.20
N LEU A 11 11.38 -22.71 -11.56
CA LEU A 11 11.00 -21.34 -11.96
C LEU A 11 11.59 -20.99 -13.33
N LEU A 12 12.84 -21.34 -13.61
CA LEU A 12 13.46 -21.14 -14.92
C LEU A 12 12.68 -21.85 -16.05
N LEU A 13 12.29 -23.09 -15.84
CA LEU A 13 11.45 -23.83 -16.80
C LEU A 13 10.09 -23.11 -17.03
N LYS A 14 9.49 -22.55 -15.99
CA LYS A 14 8.23 -21.80 -16.10
C LYS A 14 8.37 -20.49 -16.86
N THR A 15 9.54 -19.88 -16.89
CA THR A 15 9.83 -18.66 -17.63
C THR A 15 10.32 -18.93 -19.07
N GLY A 16 10.31 -20.20 -19.52
CA GLY A 16 10.61 -20.58 -20.90
C GLY A 16 12.04 -21.05 -21.16
N PHE A 17 12.86 -21.22 -20.12
CA PHE A 17 14.17 -21.87 -20.27
C PHE A 17 14.00 -23.33 -20.65
N SER A 18 14.88 -23.83 -21.55
CA SER A 18 15.01 -25.28 -21.76
C SER A 18 15.64 -25.96 -20.55
N GLU A 19 15.48 -27.28 -20.45
CA GLU A 19 16.12 -28.03 -19.36
C GLU A 19 17.64 -27.84 -19.34
N GLN A 20 18.27 -27.85 -20.51
CA GLN A 20 19.71 -27.63 -20.61
C GLN A 20 20.12 -26.24 -20.12
N GLN A 21 19.42 -25.20 -20.56
CA GLN A 21 19.69 -23.81 -20.11
C GLN A 21 19.52 -23.66 -18.61
N ALA A 22 18.48 -24.26 -18.02
CA ALA A 22 18.26 -24.23 -16.59
C ALA A 22 19.34 -24.99 -15.80
N GLN A 23 19.83 -26.12 -16.34
CA GLN A 23 20.95 -26.85 -15.74
C GLN A 23 22.25 -26.08 -15.81
N ASP A 24 22.54 -25.45 -16.95
CA ASP A 24 23.74 -24.65 -17.17
C ASP A 24 23.77 -23.44 -16.22
N GLU A 25 22.63 -22.76 -16.00
CA GLU A 25 22.52 -21.65 -15.04
C GLU A 25 22.81 -22.10 -13.60
N ILE A 26 22.28 -23.24 -13.18
CA ILE A 26 22.56 -23.79 -11.83
C ILE A 26 24.02 -24.21 -11.71
N PHE A 27 24.59 -24.82 -12.75
CA PHE A 27 26.00 -25.18 -12.77
C PHE A 27 26.89 -23.93 -12.63
N TYR A 28 26.57 -22.86 -13.35
CA TYR A 28 27.29 -21.60 -13.27
C TYR A 28 27.22 -20.97 -11.87
N LEU A 29 26.05 -20.98 -11.23
CA LEU A 29 25.92 -20.50 -9.85
C LEU A 29 26.73 -21.33 -8.86
N ARG A 30 26.78 -22.64 -9.02
CA ARG A 30 27.61 -23.53 -8.19
C ARG A 30 29.10 -23.27 -8.41
N TYR A 31 29.52 -23.10 -9.65
CA TYR A 31 30.90 -22.79 -9.98
C TYR A 31 31.32 -21.47 -9.33
N ASN A 32 30.52 -20.41 -9.45
CA ASN A 32 30.80 -19.13 -8.82
C ASN A 32 30.82 -19.23 -7.28
N SER A 33 29.97 -20.06 -6.70
CA SER A 33 29.95 -20.24 -5.23
C SER A 33 31.21 -20.95 -4.70
N THR A 34 31.80 -21.86 -5.49
CA THR A 34 33.06 -22.51 -5.14
C THR A 34 34.26 -21.59 -5.35
N ALA A 35 34.28 -20.82 -6.43
CA ALA A 35 35.32 -19.83 -6.67
C ALA A 35 35.37 -18.74 -5.57
N TYR A 36 34.22 -18.35 -5.04
CA TYR A 36 34.14 -17.40 -3.91
C TYR A 36 34.75 -17.93 -2.62
N ARG A 37 34.67 -19.25 -2.35
CA ARG A 37 35.29 -19.90 -1.21
C ARG A 37 36.79 -19.72 -1.17
N ASP A 38 37.43 -19.66 -2.35
CA ASP A 38 38.90 -19.51 -2.44
C ASP A 38 39.37 -18.13 -1.98
N TYR A 39 38.45 -17.16 -1.84
CA TYR A 39 38.72 -15.80 -1.33
C TYR A 39 38.30 -15.60 0.13
N GLN A 40 37.42 -16.47 0.69
CA GLN A 40 36.96 -16.37 2.07
C GLN A 40 36.93 -17.74 2.73
N GLU A 41 37.92 -18.01 3.59
CA GLU A 41 38.11 -19.30 4.25
C GLU A 41 36.94 -19.74 5.17
N ASP A 42 36.14 -18.79 5.68
CA ASP A 42 35.10 -19.05 6.70
C ASP A 42 33.68 -19.41 6.13
N VAL A 43 33.48 -19.31 4.83
CA VAL A 43 32.15 -19.58 4.24
C VAL A 43 32.22 -20.71 3.22
N SER A 44 31.48 -21.81 3.47
CA SER A 44 31.39 -22.89 2.49
C SER A 44 30.65 -22.41 1.23
N GLY A 45 31.09 -22.83 0.04
CA GLY A 45 30.45 -22.51 -1.23
C GLY A 45 28.96 -22.86 -1.25
N GLU A 46 28.57 -23.94 -0.58
CA GLU A 46 27.14 -24.34 -0.44
C GLU A 46 26.34 -23.31 0.39
N LYS A 47 26.90 -22.78 1.46
CA LYS A 47 26.26 -21.75 2.26
C LYS A 47 26.11 -20.47 1.45
N TYR A 48 27.14 -20.03 0.77
CA TYR A 48 27.09 -18.84 -0.09
C TYR A 48 26.05 -18.98 -1.22
N LEU A 49 25.99 -20.15 -1.86
CA LEU A 49 24.96 -20.41 -2.87
C LEU A 49 23.55 -20.28 -2.32
N LYS A 50 23.28 -20.82 -1.13
CA LYS A 50 21.96 -20.80 -0.48
C LYS A 50 21.57 -19.42 0.06
N GLU A 51 22.49 -18.69 0.61
CA GLU A 51 22.19 -17.46 1.37
C GLU A 51 22.39 -16.19 0.54
N ALA A 52 23.27 -16.22 -0.46
CA ALA A 52 23.63 -15.04 -1.23
C ALA A 52 23.24 -15.11 -2.72
N LEU A 53 23.43 -16.24 -3.40
CA LEU A 53 23.23 -16.29 -4.86
C LEU A 53 21.81 -16.69 -5.27
N LEU A 54 21.24 -17.72 -4.67
CA LEU A 54 19.89 -18.21 -5.04
C LEU A 54 18.75 -17.29 -4.59
N PRO A 55 18.73 -16.70 -3.39
CA PRO A 55 17.61 -15.90 -2.94
C PRO A 55 17.28 -14.70 -3.85
N PRO A 56 18.23 -13.85 -4.28
CA PRO A 56 17.91 -12.75 -5.17
C PRO A 56 17.41 -13.21 -6.54
N LYS A 57 17.94 -14.29 -7.10
CA LYS A 57 17.50 -14.87 -8.37
C LYS A 57 16.06 -15.42 -8.28
N ILE A 58 15.76 -16.15 -7.22
CA ILE A 58 14.41 -16.65 -6.95
C ILE A 58 13.45 -15.48 -6.75
N ASN A 59 13.86 -14.47 -5.97
CA ASN A 59 13.05 -13.29 -5.71
C ASN A 59 12.69 -12.54 -7.01
N GLU A 60 13.66 -12.36 -7.91
CA GLU A 60 13.43 -11.73 -9.21
C GLU A 60 12.29 -12.42 -9.99
N LEU A 61 12.34 -13.75 -10.11
CA LEU A 61 11.33 -14.53 -10.83
C LEU A 61 9.96 -14.50 -10.14
N ILE A 62 9.91 -14.55 -8.80
CA ILE A 62 8.67 -14.46 -8.04
C ILE A 62 8.06 -13.06 -8.13
N VAL A 63 8.88 -12.02 -8.01
CA VAL A 63 8.42 -10.63 -8.14
C VAL A 63 7.87 -10.37 -9.54
N ALA A 64 8.55 -10.85 -10.59
CA ALA A 64 8.07 -10.72 -11.97
C ALA A 64 6.66 -11.32 -12.17
N GLU A 65 6.34 -12.40 -11.48
CA GLU A 65 5.01 -13.02 -11.53
C GLU A 65 3.94 -12.21 -10.77
N ILE A 66 4.33 -11.55 -9.67
CA ILE A 66 3.38 -10.89 -8.76
C ILE A 66 3.20 -9.40 -9.10
N GLN A 67 4.22 -8.73 -9.64
CA GLN A 67 4.27 -7.28 -9.82
C GLN A 67 3.22 -6.71 -10.79
N GLY A 68 2.55 -7.56 -11.59
CA GLY A 68 1.48 -7.13 -12.50
C GLY A 68 0.16 -6.73 -11.81
N LYS A 69 0.12 -6.73 -10.48
CA LYS A 69 -1.09 -6.40 -9.70
C LYS A 69 -1.07 -4.95 -9.24
N GLY A 70 -2.23 -4.29 -9.31
CA GLY A 70 -2.42 -2.95 -8.77
C GLY A 70 -2.70 -3.00 -7.27
N VAL A 71 -2.29 -1.95 -6.55
CA VAL A 71 -2.57 -1.79 -5.12
C VAL A 71 -3.26 -0.45 -4.92
N PHE A 72 -4.47 -0.48 -4.37
CA PHE A 72 -5.17 0.70 -3.92
C PHE A 72 -5.15 0.76 -2.40
N SER A 73 -4.43 1.74 -1.85
CA SER A 73 -4.25 1.91 -0.41
C SER A 73 -5.27 2.88 0.16
N LEU A 74 -5.90 2.48 1.25
CA LEU A 74 -6.88 3.21 2.02
C LEU A 74 -6.44 3.34 3.49
N SER A 75 -7.00 4.29 4.22
CA SER A 75 -6.83 4.42 5.67
C SER A 75 -8.19 4.40 6.36
N GLU A 76 -8.23 3.91 7.60
CA GLU A 76 -9.47 3.95 8.41
C GLU A 76 -9.83 5.36 8.89
N THR A 77 -8.94 6.33 8.76
CA THR A 77 -9.15 7.64 9.41
C THR A 77 -8.49 8.78 8.63
N TRP A 78 -9.21 9.88 8.54
CA TRP A 78 -8.68 11.16 8.09
C TRP A 78 -8.02 11.98 9.23
N LYS A 79 -8.13 11.54 10.50
CA LYS A 79 -7.80 12.35 11.70
C LYS A 79 -6.31 12.40 12.02
N SER A 80 -5.44 11.70 11.29
CA SER A 80 -4.00 11.65 11.57
C SER A 80 -3.26 12.83 10.92
N PRO A 81 -2.69 13.79 11.67
CA PRO A 81 -1.89 14.88 11.11
C PRO A 81 -0.68 14.37 10.30
N LEU A 82 -0.08 13.24 10.70
CA LEU A 82 1.04 12.63 9.98
C LEU A 82 0.63 12.19 8.58
N MET A 83 -0.57 11.61 8.42
CA MET A 83 -1.09 11.22 7.10
C MET A 83 -1.26 12.44 6.19
N TRP A 84 -1.78 13.53 6.71
CA TRP A 84 -1.90 14.78 5.97
C TRP A 84 -0.56 15.39 5.56
N SER A 85 0.45 15.26 6.41
CA SER A 85 1.79 15.74 6.11
C SER A 85 2.46 14.91 5.02
N HIS A 86 2.32 13.58 5.06
CA HIS A 86 3.00 12.67 4.13
C HIS A 86 2.30 12.54 2.78
N TYR A 87 0.95 12.47 2.78
CA TYR A 87 0.18 12.05 1.60
C TYR A 87 -0.69 13.16 1.01
N ALA A 88 -0.81 14.30 1.66
CA ALA A 88 -1.65 15.41 1.21
C ALA A 88 -0.85 16.73 1.06
N ASP A 89 0.33 16.65 0.49
CA ASP A 89 1.20 17.80 0.23
C ASP A 89 1.26 18.76 1.43
N GLU A 90 1.73 18.26 2.59
CA GLU A 90 1.83 19.03 3.83
C GLU A 90 0.52 19.76 4.19
N HIS A 91 -0.59 19.05 4.17
CA HIS A 91 -1.94 19.57 4.41
C HIS A 91 -2.51 20.50 3.33
N ARG A 92 -1.91 20.60 2.13
CA ARG A 92 -2.47 21.38 1.00
C ARG A 92 -3.44 20.58 0.15
N GLY A 93 -3.36 19.25 0.21
CA GLY A 93 -4.18 18.32 -0.58
C GLY A 93 -5.54 18.03 0.05
N ILE A 94 -6.11 16.91 -0.41
CA ILE A 94 -7.43 16.42 -0.02
C ILE A 94 -7.36 14.98 0.50
N CYS A 95 -8.38 14.57 1.26
CA CYS A 95 -8.65 13.18 1.58
C CYS A 95 -10.05 12.83 1.06
N ILE A 96 -10.16 11.72 0.34
CA ILE A 96 -11.42 11.23 -0.22
C ILE A 96 -11.92 10.08 0.66
N GLU A 97 -13.16 10.17 1.11
CA GLU A 97 -13.82 9.11 1.87
C GLU A 97 -14.63 8.22 0.94
N TYR A 98 -14.46 6.92 1.12
CA TYR A 98 -15.16 5.88 0.37
C TYR A 98 -16.03 5.05 1.29
N ASN A 99 -17.23 4.70 0.86
CA ASN A 99 -18.09 3.75 1.56
C ASN A 99 -17.85 2.33 1.06
N THR A 100 -17.18 1.53 1.88
CA THR A 100 -16.90 0.12 1.56
C THR A 100 -18.03 -0.82 1.96
N ALA A 101 -18.98 -0.38 2.79
CA ALA A 101 -20.09 -1.21 3.28
C ALA A 101 -21.16 -1.51 2.22
N LEU A 102 -21.22 -0.72 1.16
CA LEU A 102 -22.18 -0.90 0.07
C LEU A 102 -21.77 -1.99 -0.93
N ILE A 103 -20.56 -2.51 -0.83
CA ILE A 103 -20.04 -3.55 -1.73
C ILE A 103 -20.09 -4.89 -1.01
N PRO A 104 -20.84 -5.86 -1.55
CA PRO A 104 -20.81 -7.22 -1.04
C PRO A 104 -19.40 -7.81 -1.23
N HIS A 105 -18.75 -8.23 -0.14
CA HIS A 105 -17.45 -8.86 -0.15
C HIS A 105 -16.33 -8.04 -0.80
N PRO A 106 -16.01 -6.86 -0.29
CA PRO A 106 -14.90 -6.08 -0.80
C PRO A 106 -13.59 -6.87 -0.62
N ASN A 107 -12.77 -6.93 -1.68
CA ASN A 107 -11.46 -7.59 -1.66
C ASN A 107 -10.39 -6.77 -0.93
N ILE A 108 -10.81 -6.00 0.07
CA ILE A 108 -9.89 -5.20 0.88
C ILE A 108 -9.49 -5.96 2.14
N ALA A 109 -8.22 -5.82 2.51
CA ALA A 109 -7.71 -6.38 3.76
C ALA A 109 -6.78 -5.40 4.47
N ALA A 110 -6.77 -5.50 5.81
CA ALA A 110 -5.89 -4.68 6.64
C ALA A 110 -4.43 -5.08 6.48
N VAL A 111 -3.56 -4.09 6.49
CA VAL A 111 -2.11 -4.29 6.53
C VAL A 111 -1.69 -4.90 7.86
N ASP A 112 -0.83 -5.92 7.81
CA ASP A 112 -0.28 -6.58 9.00
C ASP A 112 1.07 -5.97 9.38
N TYR A 113 1.05 -5.16 10.44
CA TYR A 113 2.25 -4.54 11.02
C TYR A 113 3.06 -5.46 11.92
N ARG A 114 2.67 -6.73 12.07
CA ARG A 114 3.39 -7.77 12.83
C ARG A 114 4.01 -8.83 11.94
N SER A 115 3.61 -8.88 10.69
CA SER A 115 4.12 -9.84 9.73
C SER A 115 5.61 -9.60 9.44
N PRO A 116 6.41 -10.65 9.30
CA PRO A 116 7.80 -10.51 8.88
C PRO A 116 7.86 -9.97 7.45
N ARG A 117 8.89 -9.17 7.16
CA ARG A 117 9.14 -8.63 5.82
C ARG A 117 9.51 -9.71 4.80
N SER A 118 10.13 -10.80 5.26
CA SER A 118 10.69 -11.83 4.38
C SER A 118 9.73 -12.99 4.16
N ILE A 119 9.59 -13.39 2.91
CA ILE A 119 8.88 -14.61 2.51
C ILE A 119 9.76 -15.82 2.84
N LYS A 120 9.18 -16.83 3.49
CA LYS A 120 9.89 -18.07 3.81
C LYS A 120 10.12 -18.91 2.58
N ALA A 121 11.33 -19.41 2.38
CA ALA A 121 11.67 -20.34 1.29
C ALA A 121 10.79 -21.60 1.29
N SER A 122 10.40 -22.10 2.48
CA SER A 122 9.47 -23.22 2.62
C SER A 122 8.09 -22.94 2.01
N ASP A 123 7.59 -21.71 2.13
CA ASP A 123 6.29 -21.32 1.56
C ASP A 123 6.39 -21.20 0.03
N LEU A 124 7.49 -20.66 -0.51
CA LEU A 124 7.72 -20.63 -1.95
C LEU A 124 7.79 -22.05 -2.54
N ILE A 125 8.50 -22.97 -1.90
CA ILE A 125 8.60 -24.36 -2.31
C ILE A 125 7.24 -25.04 -2.25
N ALA A 126 6.47 -24.85 -1.17
CA ALA A 126 5.15 -25.42 -1.00
C ALA A 126 4.17 -24.89 -2.05
N TRP A 127 4.19 -23.59 -2.32
CA TRP A 127 3.37 -22.95 -3.36
C TRP A 127 3.73 -23.47 -4.75
N LYS A 128 5.00 -23.29 -5.17
CA LYS A 128 5.42 -23.54 -6.56
C LYS A 128 5.57 -25.02 -6.92
N MET A 129 6.05 -25.85 -6.01
CA MET A 129 6.36 -27.25 -6.28
C MET A 129 5.27 -28.22 -5.79
N LYS A 130 4.45 -27.83 -4.82
CA LYS A 130 3.40 -28.69 -4.25
C LYS A 130 1.98 -28.13 -4.48
N ALA A 131 1.85 -27.02 -5.21
CA ALA A 131 0.59 -26.35 -5.50
C ALA A 131 -0.26 -26.06 -4.23
N SER A 132 0.39 -25.74 -3.11
CA SER A 132 -0.29 -25.44 -1.87
C SER A 132 -0.91 -24.02 -1.91
N SER A 133 -2.23 -23.94 -2.00
CA SER A 133 -3.00 -22.68 -1.97
C SER A 133 -2.81 -21.91 -0.65
N GLU A 134 -2.61 -22.63 0.45
CA GLU A 134 -2.34 -22.01 1.75
C GLU A 134 -0.96 -21.34 1.79
N ALA A 135 0.06 -21.96 1.19
CA ALA A 135 1.38 -21.38 1.07
C ALA A 135 1.37 -20.18 0.11
N GLU A 136 0.66 -20.28 -1.00
CA GLU A 136 0.41 -19.16 -1.92
C GLU A 136 -0.18 -17.97 -1.17
N ARG A 137 -1.26 -18.18 -0.42
CA ARG A 137 -1.89 -17.12 0.38
C ARG A 137 -0.92 -16.48 1.39
N ARG A 138 -0.05 -17.26 2.05
CA ARG A 138 0.99 -16.71 2.95
C ARG A 138 2.01 -15.85 2.21
N VAL A 139 2.46 -16.30 1.03
CA VAL A 139 3.38 -15.52 0.18
C VAL A 139 2.73 -14.20 -0.24
N TYR A 140 1.49 -14.23 -0.74
CA TYR A 140 0.74 -13.04 -1.12
C TYR A 140 0.51 -12.09 0.05
N ASN A 141 0.12 -12.61 1.21
CA ASN A 141 -0.09 -11.79 2.40
C ASN A 141 1.21 -11.11 2.85
N THR A 142 2.34 -11.84 2.85
CA THR A 142 3.63 -11.23 3.19
C THR A 142 4.04 -10.17 2.15
N TYR A 143 3.84 -10.42 0.87
CA TYR A 143 4.24 -9.49 -0.19
C TYR A 143 3.37 -8.21 -0.20
N PHE A 144 2.05 -8.36 -0.13
CA PHE A 144 1.13 -7.24 -0.30
C PHE A 144 0.71 -6.57 1.00
N PHE A 145 0.71 -7.27 2.14
CA PHE A 145 0.13 -6.74 3.38
C PHE A 145 1.10 -6.61 4.55
N ALA A 146 2.36 -7.08 4.43
CA ALA A 146 3.34 -6.83 5.46
C ALA A 146 3.87 -5.38 5.40
N LYS A 147 3.90 -4.70 6.53
CA LYS A 147 4.45 -3.34 6.67
C LYS A 147 5.12 -3.17 8.03
N SER A 148 6.13 -2.30 8.08
CA SER A 148 6.84 -2.01 9.32
C SER A 148 5.93 -1.43 10.41
N PRO A 149 6.11 -1.82 11.70
CA PRO A 149 5.31 -1.32 12.82
C PRO A 149 5.32 0.20 12.99
N GLU A 150 6.34 0.89 12.52
CA GLU A 150 6.47 2.35 12.57
C GLU A 150 5.36 3.06 11.78
N TRP A 151 4.79 2.38 10.77
CA TRP A 151 3.71 2.89 9.93
C TRP A 151 2.31 2.55 10.46
N ARG A 152 2.18 2.00 11.67
CA ARG A 152 0.88 1.60 12.24
C ARG A 152 -0.13 2.75 12.37
N TYR A 153 0.33 3.99 12.47
CA TYR A 153 -0.54 5.17 12.52
C TYR A 153 -1.35 5.38 11.24
N GLU A 154 -0.94 4.79 10.11
CA GLU A 154 -1.68 4.86 8.85
C GLU A 154 -2.97 4.05 8.88
N LYS A 155 -3.06 3.00 9.71
CA LYS A 155 -4.21 2.08 9.75
C LYS A 155 -4.62 1.66 8.35
N GLU A 156 -3.63 1.21 7.58
CA GLU A 156 -3.76 0.99 6.15
C GLU A 156 -4.57 -0.27 5.84
N TRP A 157 -5.40 -0.15 4.82
CA TRP A 157 -6.09 -1.24 4.14
C TRP A 157 -5.70 -1.23 2.67
N ARG A 158 -5.66 -2.38 2.05
CA ARG A 158 -5.32 -2.52 0.64
C ARG A 158 -6.37 -3.31 -0.12
N ASP A 159 -6.75 -2.79 -1.29
CA ASP A 159 -7.44 -3.53 -2.34
C ASP A 159 -6.44 -3.92 -3.41
N ILE A 160 -6.38 -5.23 -3.75
CA ILE A 160 -5.42 -5.76 -4.71
C ILE A 160 -6.16 -6.10 -6.00
N SER A 161 -5.91 -5.34 -7.06
CA SER A 161 -6.45 -5.60 -8.38
C SER A 161 -5.60 -6.56 -9.19
N GLN A 162 -6.19 -7.22 -10.19
CA GLN A 162 -5.49 -8.17 -11.05
C GLN A 162 -4.55 -7.51 -12.06
N SER A 163 -4.68 -6.20 -12.30
CA SER A 163 -3.86 -5.44 -13.24
C SER A 163 -3.48 -4.08 -12.67
N ILE A 164 -2.33 -3.57 -13.10
CA ILE A 164 -1.90 -2.20 -12.87
C ILE A 164 -2.64 -1.23 -13.81
N GLY A 165 -2.73 0.03 -13.41
CA GLY A 165 -3.30 1.10 -14.23
C GLY A 165 -4.46 1.82 -13.54
N VAL A 166 -5.10 2.72 -14.28
CA VAL A 166 -6.26 3.46 -13.80
C VAL A 166 -7.51 2.61 -14.03
N THR A 167 -8.21 2.31 -12.95
CA THR A 167 -9.52 1.64 -12.98
C THR A 167 -10.53 2.48 -12.24
N ASN A 168 -11.81 2.33 -12.58
CA ASN A 168 -12.87 2.95 -11.80
C ASN A 168 -12.88 2.38 -10.39
N SER A 169 -13.01 3.25 -9.40
CA SER A 169 -13.21 2.81 -8.01
C SER A 169 -14.51 2.02 -7.91
N HIS A 170 -14.46 0.87 -7.26
CA HIS A 170 -15.66 0.11 -6.92
C HIS A 170 -16.41 0.73 -5.72
N PHE A 171 -15.72 1.59 -4.96
CA PHE A 171 -16.25 2.21 -3.76
C PHE A 171 -16.85 3.59 -4.10
N PRO A 172 -18.12 3.84 -3.75
CA PRO A 172 -18.69 5.17 -3.91
C PRO A 172 -18.02 6.18 -2.99
N VAL A 173 -17.77 7.37 -3.49
CA VAL A 173 -17.27 8.51 -2.73
C VAL A 173 -18.41 9.07 -1.89
N THR A 174 -18.17 9.30 -0.59
CA THR A 174 -19.18 9.87 0.34
C THR A 174 -18.78 11.22 0.88
N ALA A 175 -17.48 11.50 0.97
CA ALA A 175 -17.02 12.81 1.41
C ALA A 175 -15.65 13.19 0.84
N ILE A 176 -15.40 14.49 0.81
CA ILE A 176 -14.09 15.08 0.48
C ILE A 176 -13.68 16.02 1.62
N TYR A 177 -12.52 15.74 2.21
CA TYR A 177 -11.93 16.56 3.26
C TYR A 177 -10.79 17.39 2.67
N PHE A 178 -10.78 18.68 2.94
CA PHE A 178 -9.72 19.61 2.50
C PHE A 178 -8.74 19.86 3.65
N GLY A 179 -7.45 19.72 3.34
CA GLY A 179 -6.36 19.91 4.30
C GLY A 179 -6.30 21.32 4.90
N LEU A 180 -5.62 21.47 6.04
CA LEU A 180 -5.48 22.76 6.77
C LEU A 180 -5.04 23.90 5.87
N ARG A 181 -4.09 23.63 4.97
CA ARG A 181 -3.44 24.60 4.08
C ARG A 181 -3.97 24.53 2.64
N CYS A 182 -5.06 23.79 2.40
CA CYS A 182 -5.68 23.70 1.08
C CYS A 182 -6.19 25.08 0.64
N ALA A 183 -5.77 25.52 -0.55
CA ALA A 183 -6.11 26.83 -1.08
C ALA A 183 -7.62 26.96 -1.36
N SER A 184 -8.21 28.09 -1.05
CA SER A 184 -9.64 28.35 -1.28
C SER A 184 -10.06 28.16 -2.74
N ALA A 185 -9.19 28.51 -3.69
CA ALA A 185 -9.45 28.28 -5.11
C ALA A 185 -9.61 26.80 -5.45
N VAL A 186 -8.77 25.92 -4.87
CA VAL A 186 -8.86 24.45 -5.05
C VAL A 186 -10.16 23.92 -4.45
N ILE A 187 -10.49 24.35 -3.22
CA ILE A 187 -11.73 23.95 -2.56
C ILE A 187 -12.95 24.36 -3.42
N THR A 188 -13.01 25.62 -3.83
CA THR A 188 -14.11 26.12 -4.67
C THR A 188 -14.22 25.36 -5.98
N SER A 189 -13.11 25.05 -6.63
CA SER A 189 -13.13 24.31 -7.90
C SER A 189 -13.65 22.88 -7.72
N ILE A 190 -13.21 22.18 -6.67
CA ILE A 190 -13.65 20.80 -6.40
C ILE A 190 -15.13 20.78 -5.97
N VAL A 191 -15.54 21.68 -5.07
CA VAL A 191 -16.93 21.77 -4.66
C VAL A 191 -17.84 22.02 -5.86
N LYS A 192 -17.51 22.96 -6.75
CA LYS A 192 -18.27 23.23 -7.97
C LYS A 192 -18.33 22.05 -8.93
N LEU A 193 -17.22 21.30 -9.06
CA LEU A 193 -17.13 20.14 -9.93
C LEU A 193 -18.12 19.04 -9.50
N PHE A 194 -18.28 18.85 -8.18
CA PHE A 194 -19.10 17.79 -7.60
C PHE A 194 -20.43 18.27 -7.01
N ASN A 195 -20.81 19.54 -7.15
CA ASN A 195 -22.03 20.10 -6.58
C ASN A 195 -23.33 19.43 -7.10
N TYR A 196 -23.25 18.80 -8.28
CA TYR A 196 -24.37 18.04 -8.84
C TYR A 196 -24.50 16.62 -8.26
N GLU A 197 -23.46 16.12 -7.58
CA GLU A 197 -23.43 14.83 -6.91
C GLU A 197 -23.96 15.02 -5.48
N ARG A 198 -25.27 14.90 -5.27
CA ARG A 198 -25.96 15.19 -4.00
C ARG A 198 -25.52 14.32 -2.83
N ASP A 199 -24.82 13.21 -3.09
CA ASP A 199 -24.42 12.22 -2.08
C ASP A 199 -22.99 12.48 -1.53
N ILE A 200 -22.28 13.52 -2.01
CA ILE A 200 -20.93 13.85 -1.55
C ILE A 200 -20.97 15.01 -0.56
N SER A 201 -20.44 14.77 0.65
CA SER A 201 -20.27 15.79 1.67
C SER A 201 -18.88 16.44 1.58
N PHE A 202 -18.78 17.72 1.91
CA PHE A 202 -17.51 18.46 1.88
C PHE A 202 -17.16 18.96 3.26
N PHE A 203 -15.88 18.83 3.63
CA PHE A 203 -15.39 19.24 4.93
C PHE A 203 -14.06 19.98 4.81
N LYS A 204 -13.87 21.03 5.60
CA LYS A 204 -12.56 21.66 5.83
C LYS A 204 -12.04 21.19 7.19
N ILE A 205 -10.78 20.74 7.25
CA ILE A 205 -10.17 20.38 8.54
C ILE A 205 -9.47 21.58 9.16
N TYR A 206 -9.45 21.59 10.49
CA TYR A 206 -8.78 22.58 11.32
C TYR A 206 -8.12 21.91 12.53
N PRO A 207 -7.07 22.50 13.12
CA PRO A 207 -6.53 22.03 14.37
C PRO A 207 -7.54 22.28 15.50
N VAL A 208 -7.43 21.49 16.55
CA VAL A 208 -8.14 21.77 17.84
C VAL A 208 -7.17 22.54 18.72
N ASP A 209 -7.63 23.65 19.33
CA ASP A 209 -6.77 24.63 20.00
C ASP A 209 -5.88 24.01 21.10
N ASP A 210 -6.41 23.10 21.90
CA ASP A 210 -5.70 22.51 23.05
C ASP A 210 -5.14 21.10 22.77
N SER A 211 -5.07 20.68 21.50
CA SER A 211 -4.61 19.34 21.18
C SER A 211 -4.01 19.24 19.78
N PHE A 212 -3.22 18.20 19.53
CA PHE A 212 -2.75 17.87 18.18
C PHE A 212 -3.82 17.18 17.31
N SER A 213 -5.09 17.19 17.73
CA SER A 213 -6.19 16.59 17.01
C SER A 213 -6.69 17.48 15.88
N LEU A 214 -7.32 16.85 14.90
CA LEU A 214 -7.97 17.54 13.79
C LEU A 214 -9.49 17.45 13.95
N LYS A 215 -10.19 18.53 13.59
CA LYS A 215 -11.64 18.61 13.55
C LYS A 215 -12.09 18.97 12.15
N ALA A 216 -13.18 18.37 11.69
CA ALA A 216 -13.77 18.63 10.38
C ALA A 216 -15.01 19.50 10.55
N TYR A 217 -15.11 20.54 9.74
CA TYR A 217 -16.27 21.42 9.65
C TYR A 217 -16.91 21.27 8.27
N PRO A 218 -18.23 21.10 8.20
CA PRO A 218 -18.92 20.98 6.94
C PRO A 218 -18.81 22.26 6.12
N ILE A 219 -18.68 22.09 4.81
CA ILE A 219 -18.77 23.16 3.82
C ILE A 219 -20.14 23.06 3.16
N ASN A 220 -20.90 24.13 3.15
CA ASN A 220 -22.12 24.23 2.38
C ASN A 220 -21.77 24.61 0.92
N PRO A 221 -22.04 23.74 -0.07
CA PRO A 221 -21.74 24.01 -1.47
C PRO A 221 -22.41 25.28 -2.00
N ASP A 222 -23.65 25.56 -1.59
CA ASP A 222 -24.42 26.74 -2.03
C ASP A 222 -23.78 28.04 -1.53
N GLU A 223 -23.24 28.04 -0.31
CA GLU A 223 -22.53 29.20 0.22
C GLU A 223 -21.19 29.44 -0.47
N VAL A 224 -20.48 28.38 -0.86
CA VAL A 224 -19.21 28.48 -1.59
C VAL A 224 -19.39 29.19 -2.93
N GLU A 225 -20.51 28.96 -3.58
CA GLU A 225 -20.83 29.58 -4.87
C GLU A 225 -21.01 31.11 -4.74
N VAL A 226 -21.62 31.56 -3.65
CA VAL A 226 -21.97 32.98 -3.43
C VAL A 226 -20.88 33.75 -2.70
N CYS A 227 -20.28 33.17 -1.66
CA CYS A 227 -19.43 33.87 -0.71
C CYS A 227 -18.00 33.32 -0.62
N GLY A 228 -17.69 32.23 -1.33
CA GLY A 228 -16.41 31.52 -1.15
C GLY A 228 -16.33 30.78 0.21
N ILE A 229 -15.11 30.39 0.59
CA ILE A 229 -14.87 29.63 1.82
C ILE A 229 -14.81 30.59 3.01
N ARG A 230 -15.65 30.34 4.01
CA ARG A 230 -15.64 31.07 5.27
C ARG A 230 -15.00 30.26 6.39
N LEU A 231 -14.37 30.95 7.35
CA LEU A 231 -13.93 30.33 8.60
C LEU A 231 -15.14 29.99 9.47
N PRO A 232 -15.12 28.82 10.17
CA PRO A 232 -16.15 28.52 11.16
C PRO A 232 -16.27 29.64 12.22
N GLY A 233 -17.49 29.94 12.67
CA GLY A 233 -17.73 30.97 13.67
C GLY A 233 -16.95 30.76 14.95
N SER A 234 -16.77 29.51 15.40
CA SER A 234 -15.96 29.15 16.56
C SER A 234 -14.48 29.54 16.43
N MET A 235 -13.94 29.58 15.20
CA MET A 235 -12.56 30.05 14.94
C MET A 235 -12.44 31.57 14.88
N ILE A 236 -13.55 32.28 14.62
CA ILE A 236 -13.59 33.75 14.57
C ILE A 236 -13.82 34.32 15.96
N PHE A 237 -14.69 33.65 16.74
CA PHE A 237 -15.17 34.17 18.03
C PHE A 237 -14.66 33.39 19.24
N GLY A 238 -13.83 32.38 19.05
CA GLY A 238 -13.48 31.42 20.11
C GLY A 238 -14.70 30.60 20.57
N ASP A 239 -14.55 29.86 21.66
CA ASP A 239 -15.68 29.17 22.35
C ASP A 239 -16.53 30.15 23.19
N ALA A 240 -16.57 31.43 22.85
CA ALA A 240 -17.47 32.37 23.47
C ALA A 240 -18.92 31.88 23.22
N VAL A 241 -19.53 31.36 24.27
CA VAL A 241 -20.92 30.99 24.31
C VAL A 241 -21.74 32.19 23.83
N LEU A 242 -22.32 32.10 22.64
CA LEU A 242 -23.33 33.06 22.22
C LEU A 242 -24.47 32.96 23.26
N PRO A 243 -24.87 34.04 23.91
CA PRO A 243 -26.04 34.03 24.79
C PRO A 243 -27.25 33.61 23.98
N GLN A 244 -28.02 32.66 24.54
CA GLN A 244 -29.27 32.14 23.98
C GLN A 244 -30.28 33.24 23.76
#